data_0d60ee975fddbf11ab50b96240437a74
#
_entry.id   0d60ee975fddbf11ab50b96240437a74
#
_cell.length_a   1.000
_cell.length_b   1.000
_cell.length_c   1.000
_cell.angle_alpha   90.00
_cell.angle_beta   90.00
_cell.angle_gamma   90.00
#
_symmetry.space_group_name_H-M   'P 1'
#
loop_
_entity.id
_entity.type
_entity.pdbx_description
1 polymer ?
#
loop_
_entity_poly.entity_id
_entity_poly.type
_entity_poly.pdbx_seq_one_letter_code
_entity_poly.pdbx_strand_id
1 'polypeptide(L)'
;MQEVQLYINGERVELYQDESISITQTIQNVRDISKIFTDFTKQFNLPASKTNNKIFKHYYNYDIINGFDARFKVDALIKLNGFDFRKGKIRLNSVSLKDNVVDSYKVVFFGDTVTLTDLLGSDELSTLNLSAYNHAYNSATVKTGFETGLLSNAIRYPFISHTNQFIYDTTGFHNIADTSGIAYTDLKPALLCAKIIDAIEVKYGITFSADFFNSAEFLETYLWLHREKGIVTSGSQTQTLILNLDDWIYTAGGDGDLRPIVTFDNKLFTSIWTVTPTGTGNYDMYIIDRTSGDTVGSSMNVSGVQVLTASVTSSDVRNWDLYYKIETSGGITQVQTDLTLRDYTVSPSLLSQYTSPNANETMVGNLIVSDQMPKMKIIDFLNNLWKMFNLTAYLEDDVVVVKTLDNFYSTG
;
A
#
# COMPACT_ATOMS: atom_id res chain seq x y z
N MET A 1 37.16 15.23 -30.11
CA MET A 1 36.49 13.99 -30.59
C MET A 1 36.05 13.28 -29.31
N GLN A 2 34.78 12.92 -29.17
CA GLN A 2 34.32 12.16 -28.00
C GLN A 2 34.82 10.71 -28.13
N GLU A 3 35.51 10.22 -27.11
CA GLU A 3 35.98 8.84 -27.08
C GLU A 3 34.86 7.93 -26.59
N VAL A 4 34.36 7.08 -27.49
CA VAL A 4 33.36 6.04 -27.18
C VAL A 4 34.11 4.76 -26.79
N GLN A 5 33.75 4.17 -25.66
CA GLN A 5 34.26 2.89 -25.19
C GLN A 5 33.08 1.94 -24.94
N LEU A 6 33.18 0.71 -25.40
CA LEU A 6 32.20 -0.33 -25.18
C LEU A 6 32.82 -1.45 -24.34
N TYR A 7 32.11 -1.91 -23.33
CA TYR A 7 32.48 -3.04 -22.49
C TYR A 7 31.41 -4.13 -22.62
N ILE A 8 31.83 -5.37 -22.75
CA ILE A 8 30.96 -6.56 -22.75
C ILE A 8 31.42 -7.49 -21.64
N ASN A 9 30.54 -7.86 -20.70
CA ASN A 9 30.91 -8.64 -19.50
C ASN A 9 32.12 -8.08 -18.73
N GLY A 10 32.27 -6.76 -18.72
CA GLY A 10 33.39 -6.07 -18.06
C GLY A 10 34.67 -6.01 -18.87
N GLU A 11 34.76 -6.65 -20.03
CA GLU A 11 35.93 -6.60 -20.92
C GLU A 11 35.76 -5.49 -21.98
N ARG A 12 36.78 -4.64 -22.17
CA ARG A 12 36.75 -3.56 -23.17
C ARG A 12 36.83 -4.14 -24.58
N VAL A 13 35.90 -3.72 -25.43
CA VAL A 13 35.79 -4.11 -26.84
C VAL A 13 36.61 -3.16 -27.71
N GLU A 14 37.26 -3.68 -28.72
CA GLU A 14 37.89 -2.86 -29.77
C GLU A 14 36.87 -2.45 -30.82
N LEU A 15 36.80 -1.14 -31.11
CA LEU A 15 35.92 -0.55 -32.12
C LEU A 15 36.73 -0.22 -33.37
N TYR A 16 36.04 -0.10 -34.52
CA TYR A 16 36.68 0.52 -35.70
C TYR A 16 36.92 2.01 -35.40
N GLN A 17 37.99 2.59 -35.99
CA GLN A 17 38.33 3.99 -35.77
C GLN A 17 37.26 4.96 -36.26
N ASP A 18 36.50 4.56 -37.31
CA ASP A 18 35.44 5.37 -37.92
C ASP A 18 34.06 4.85 -37.61
N GLU A 19 33.88 3.93 -36.64
CA GLU A 19 32.54 3.39 -36.32
C GLU A 19 31.68 4.43 -35.63
N SER A 20 30.54 4.69 -36.19
CA SER A 20 29.52 5.57 -35.62
C SER A 20 28.45 4.75 -34.92
N ILE A 21 28.42 4.79 -33.60
CA ILE A 21 27.37 4.16 -32.81
C ILE A 21 26.21 5.14 -32.66
N SER A 22 25.14 4.91 -33.42
CA SER A 22 23.89 5.69 -33.33
C SER A 22 23.01 5.11 -32.25
N ILE A 23 22.78 5.86 -31.18
CA ILE A 23 21.82 5.50 -30.13
C ILE A 23 20.49 6.16 -30.48
N THR A 24 19.45 5.36 -30.59
CA THR A 24 18.07 5.85 -30.80
C THR A 24 17.35 5.80 -29.45
N GLN A 25 17.00 6.96 -28.93
CA GLN A 25 16.05 7.07 -27.84
C GLN A 25 14.64 7.13 -28.42
N THR A 26 13.79 6.23 -28.02
CA THR A 26 12.40 6.24 -28.49
C THR A 26 11.54 6.77 -27.37
N ILE A 27 10.76 7.82 -27.66
CA ILE A 27 9.74 8.34 -26.76
C ILE A 27 8.49 7.51 -26.94
N GLN A 28 7.89 7.12 -25.86
CA GLN A 28 6.75 6.23 -25.90
C GLN A 28 5.48 6.87 -26.44
N ASN A 29 4.71 6.04 -27.11
CA ASN A 29 3.34 6.34 -27.45
C ASN A 29 2.47 6.27 -26.17
N VAL A 30 1.70 7.31 -25.90
CA VAL A 30 0.77 7.53 -24.76
C VAL A 30 -0.16 6.35 -24.46
N ARG A 31 -0.24 5.37 -25.35
CA ARG A 31 -1.21 4.26 -25.25
C ARG A 31 -0.74 3.06 -24.44
N ASP A 32 0.55 2.95 -24.13
CA ASP A 32 1.08 1.76 -23.46
C ASP A 32 2.39 2.05 -22.70
N ILE A 33 2.28 2.34 -21.38
CA ILE A 33 3.44 2.55 -20.51
C ILE A 33 4.15 1.24 -20.12
N SER A 34 3.56 0.10 -20.45
CA SER A 34 4.15 -1.21 -20.15
C SER A 34 5.52 -1.38 -20.80
N LYS A 35 5.79 -0.57 -21.80
CA LYS A 35 7.04 -0.55 -22.57
C LYS A 35 7.75 0.79 -22.35
N ILE A 36 8.27 1.05 -21.15
CA ILE A 36 9.25 2.13 -20.98
C ILE A 36 10.51 1.74 -21.75
N PHE A 37 10.94 2.64 -22.63
CA PHE A 37 11.87 2.28 -23.71
C PHE A 37 13.27 2.06 -23.26
N THR A 38 13.81 1.08 -23.90
CA THR A 38 15.21 0.78 -23.98
C THR A 38 15.85 1.67 -25.02
N ASP A 39 16.84 2.44 -24.66
CA ASP A 39 17.78 2.96 -25.65
C ASP A 39 18.30 1.76 -26.45
N PHE A 40 18.27 1.83 -27.73
CA PHE A 40 18.87 0.79 -28.55
C PHE A 40 19.73 1.41 -29.64
N THR A 41 20.78 0.69 -30.03
CA THR A 41 21.57 1.08 -31.18
C THR A 41 21.03 0.47 -32.44
N LYS A 42 21.23 1.14 -33.57
CA LYS A 42 21.23 0.40 -34.83
C LYS A 42 22.33 -0.67 -34.79
N GLN A 43 22.17 -1.71 -35.58
CA GLN A 43 23.22 -2.72 -35.72
C GLN A 43 24.53 -2.02 -36.13
N PHE A 44 25.60 -2.30 -35.42
CA PHE A 44 26.94 -1.80 -35.72
C PHE A 44 27.96 -2.97 -35.75
N ASN A 45 29.11 -2.71 -36.27
CA ASN A 45 30.12 -3.73 -36.48
C ASN A 45 31.28 -3.59 -35.52
N LEU A 46 31.79 -4.70 -35.06
CA LEU A 46 33.01 -4.80 -34.26
C LEU A 46 34.06 -5.56 -35.05
N PRO A 47 35.32 -5.11 -35.13
CA PRO A 47 36.37 -5.81 -35.84
C PRO A 47 36.65 -7.17 -35.20
N ALA A 48 37.00 -8.14 -36.00
CA ALA A 48 37.42 -9.46 -35.54
C ALA A 48 38.88 -9.42 -35.06
N SER A 49 39.11 -8.55 -34.08
CA SER A 49 40.41 -8.46 -33.44
C SER A 49 40.65 -9.62 -32.49
N LYS A 50 41.91 -9.78 -32.04
CA LYS A 50 42.28 -10.82 -31.07
C LYS A 50 41.48 -10.68 -29.76
N THR A 51 41.22 -9.46 -29.29
CA THR A 51 40.45 -9.17 -28.11
C THR A 51 38.99 -9.54 -28.32
N ASN A 52 38.39 -9.06 -29.40
CA ASN A 52 36.95 -9.32 -29.67
C ASN A 52 36.70 -10.81 -29.97
N ASN A 53 37.60 -11.50 -30.66
CA ASN A 53 37.50 -12.93 -30.85
C ASN A 53 37.46 -13.72 -29.54
N LYS A 54 38.21 -13.28 -28.51
CA LYS A 54 38.22 -13.87 -27.18
C LYS A 54 36.89 -13.59 -26.46
N ILE A 55 36.38 -12.34 -26.51
CA ILE A 55 35.12 -11.93 -25.88
C ILE A 55 33.95 -12.76 -26.45
N PHE A 56 33.89 -12.87 -27.79
CA PHE A 56 32.87 -13.68 -28.45
C PHE A 56 33.24 -15.18 -28.52
N LYS A 57 34.26 -15.61 -27.78
CA LYS A 57 34.68 -17.02 -27.68
C LYS A 57 34.80 -17.70 -29.04
N HIS A 58 35.32 -16.99 -30.03
CA HIS A 58 35.46 -17.50 -31.41
C HIS A 58 34.16 -18.11 -31.98
N TYR A 59 33.02 -17.44 -31.75
CA TYR A 59 31.68 -17.91 -32.14
C TYR A 59 31.54 -18.40 -33.58
N TYR A 60 32.39 -17.94 -34.46
CA TYR A 60 32.45 -18.39 -35.89
C TYR A 60 32.99 -19.82 -36.06
N ASN A 61 33.61 -20.39 -35.04
CA ASN A 61 34.16 -21.74 -35.11
C ASN A 61 33.19 -22.75 -34.50
N TYR A 62 32.68 -23.66 -35.36
CA TYR A 62 31.69 -24.65 -34.95
C TYR A 62 32.25 -25.79 -34.08
N ASP A 63 33.58 -25.94 -34.00
CA ASP A 63 34.23 -26.98 -33.20
C ASP A 63 34.36 -26.61 -31.71
N ILE A 64 34.00 -25.39 -31.32
CA ILE A 64 34.17 -24.92 -29.95
C ILE A 64 33.02 -25.38 -29.07
N ILE A 65 33.32 -26.18 -28.08
CA ILE A 65 32.43 -26.54 -26.97
C ILE A 65 32.38 -25.39 -25.94
N ASN A 66 31.18 -24.95 -25.54
CA ASN A 66 30.98 -23.78 -24.64
C ASN A 66 31.35 -22.41 -25.28
N GLY A 67 31.04 -22.23 -26.52
CA GLY A 67 31.15 -20.96 -27.22
C GLY A 67 30.26 -19.85 -26.66
N PHE A 68 30.31 -18.68 -27.28
CA PHE A 68 29.41 -17.57 -26.96
C PHE A 68 27.97 -17.94 -27.35
N ASP A 69 27.01 -17.78 -26.40
CA ASP A 69 25.62 -18.08 -26.71
C ASP A 69 24.90 -16.84 -27.29
N ALA A 70 24.80 -16.75 -28.59
CA ALA A 70 24.17 -15.63 -29.29
C ALA A 70 22.64 -15.54 -29.10
N ARG A 71 22.01 -16.58 -28.50
CA ARG A 71 20.57 -16.57 -28.23
C ARG A 71 20.21 -15.60 -27.08
N PHE A 72 21.18 -15.37 -26.17
CA PHE A 72 20.99 -14.51 -25.00
C PHE A 72 21.69 -13.17 -25.17
N LYS A 73 21.16 -12.17 -24.51
CA LYS A 73 21.83 -10.87 -24.36
C LYS A 73 22.82 -10.98 -23.21
N VAL A 74 23.99 -10.38 -23.37
CA VAL A 74 25.04 -10.31 -22.33
C VAL A 74 25.21 -8.87 -21.84
N ASP A 75 25.68 -8.69 -20.61
CA ASP A 75 25.84 -7.38 -20.00
C ASP A 75 26.84 -6.53 -20.77
N ALA A 76 26.49 -5.26 -20.95
CA ALA A 76 27.31 -4.31 -21.68
C ALA A 76 27.22 -2.90 -21.10
N LEU A 77 28.29 -2.12 -21.26
CA LEU A 77 28.40 -0.75 -20.78
C LEU A 77 29.03 0.11 -21.86
N ILE A 78 28.38 1.21 -22.20
CA ILE A 78 28.94 2.25 -23.06
C ILE A 78 29.47 3.38 -22.17
N LYS A 79 30.72 3.77 -22.36
CA LYS A 79 31.33 4.93 -21.72
C LYS A 79 31.60 6.00 -22.76
N LEU A 80 31.45 7.27 -22.35
CA LEU A 80 31.86 8.43 -23.12
C LEU A 80 32.93 9.20 -22.35
N ASN A 81 34.08 9.42 -22.95
CA ASN A 81 35.21 10.12 -22.31
C ASN A 81 35.61 9.55 -20.92
N GLY A 82 35.48 8.22 -20.76
CA GLY A 82 35.78 7.50 -19.52
C GLY A 82 34.65 7.47 -18.46
N PHE A 83 33.55 8.19 -18.65
CA PHE A 83 32.42 8.17 -17.75
C PHE A 83 31.35 7.17 -18.23
N ASP A 84 30.70 6.49 -17.28
CA ASP A 84 29.60 5.57 -17.59
C ASP A 84 28.46 6.37 -18.21
N PHE A 85 28.11 6.02 -19.44
CA PHE A 85 27.08 6.74 -20.20
C PHE A 85 25.77 5.95 -20.26
N ARG A 86 25.84 4.65 -20.61
CA ARG A 86 24.66 3.78 -20.66
C ARG A 86 25.05 2.35 -20.28
N LYS A 87 24.34 1.80 -19.31
CA LYS A 87 24.38 0.37 -18.96
C LYS A 87 23.32 -0.36 -19.78
N GLY A 88 23.56 -1.62 -20.08
CA GLY A 88 22.58 -2.41 -20.83
C GLY A 88 23.11 -3.78 -21.21
N LYS A 89 22.52 -4.34 -22.25
CA LYS A 89 22.85 -5.66 -22.76
C LYS A 89 23.15 -5.60 -24.25
N ILE A 90 24.07 -6.42 -24.70
CA ILE A 90 24.38 -6.57 -26.12
C ILE A 90 23.97 -7.95 -26.63
N ARG A 91 23.49 -7.99 -27.85
CA ARG A 91 23.19 -9.23 -28.55
C ARG A 91 24.04 -9.33 -29.80
N LEU A 92 24.68 -10.50 -30.00
CA LEU A 92 25.33 -10.85 -31.24
C LEU A 92 24.27 -11.27 -32.25
N ASN A 93 24.16 -10.53 -33.35
CA ASN A 93 23.22 -10.85 -34.43
C ASN A 93 23.82 -11.79 -35.49
N SER A 94 25.03 -11.53 -35.94
CA SER A 94 25.71 -12.35 -36.93
C SER A 94 27.23 -12.11 -36.89
N VAL A 95 27.95 -12.99 -37.53
CA VAL A 95 29.38 -12.89 -37.83
C VAL A 95 29.58 -12.83 -39.31
N SER A 96 30.40 -11.93 -39.80
CA SER A 96 30.79 -11.86 -41.19
C SER A 96 32.13 -12.56 -41.40
N LEU A 97 32.19 -13.38 -42.43
CA LEU A 97 33.41 -14.04 -42.85
C LEU A 97 33.82 -13.47 -44.22
N LYS A 98 35.12 -13.23 -44.39
CA LYS A 98 35.73 -12.86 -45.65
C LYS A 98 36.88 -13.82 -45.90
N ASP A 99 36.89 -14.45 -47.07
CA ASP A 99 37.89 -15.45 -47.46
C ASP A 99 38.05 -16.58 -46.41
N ASN A 100 36.94 -17.06 -45.83
CA ASN A 100 36.87 -18.03 -44.75
C ASN A 100 37.52 -17.60 -43.42
N VAL A 101 37.87 -16.31 -43.27
CA VAL A 101 38.39 -15.74 -42.03
C VAL A 101 37.33 -14.81 -41.44
N VAL A 102 37.19 -14.80 -40.11
CA VAL A 102 36.29 -13.86 -39.42
C VAL A 102 36.71 -12.43 -39.70
N ASP A 103 35.78 -11.61 -40.19
CA ASP A 103 35.99 -10.21 -40.52
C ASP A 103 35.42 -9.27 -39.47
N SER A 104 34.14 -9.50 -39.11
CA SER A 104 33.47 -8.64 -38.14
C SER A 104 32.32 -9.36 -37.41
N TYR A 105 31.99 -8.84 -36.20
CA TYR A 105 30.83 -9.22 -35.41
C TYR A 105 29.75 -8.12 -35.54
N LYS A 106 28.53 -8.49 -35.89
CA LYS A 106 27.41 -7.58 -35.96
C LYS A 106 26.60 -7.64 -34.67
N VAL A 107 26.52 -6.55 -33.97
CA VAL A 107 25.89 -6.48 -32.64
C VAL A 107 24.84 -5.39 -32.56
N VAL A 108 23.91 -5.54 -31.59
CA VAL A 108 22.94 -4.51 -31.20
C VAL A 108 23.02 -4.35 -29.69
N PHE A 109 23.18 -3.12 -29.26
CA PHE A 109 23.10 -2.76 -27.84
C PHE A 109 21.64 -2.41 -27.47
N PHE A 110 21.20 -2.89 -26.33
CA PHE A 110 19.94 -2.56 -25.70
C PHE A 110 20.27 -1.99 -24.33
N GLY A 111 19.86 -0.76 -24.05
CA GLY A 111 20.00 -0.15 -22.70
C GLY A 111 19.30 -1.01 -21.64
N ASP A 112 19.73 -0.89 -20.40
CA ASP A 112 19.05 -1.57 -19.31
C ASP A 112 17.70 -0.92 -19.09
N THR A 113 16.66 -1.70 -19.31
CA THR A 113 15.32 -1.37 -18.83
C THR A 113 14.74 -2.60 -18.19
N VAL A 114 14.52 -2.50 -16.92
CA VAL A 114 13.43 -3.24 -16.29
C VAL A 114 12.17 -2.55 -16.78
N THR A 115 11.34 -3.23 -17.55
CA THR A 115 10.06 -2.64 -17.93
C THR A 115 9.23 -2.47 -16.65
N LEU A 116 8.46 -1.39 -16.54
CA LEU A 116 7.52 -1.25 -15.41
C LEU A 116 6.64 -2.49 -15.26
N THR A 117 6.29 -3.12 -16.37
CA THR A 117 5.53 -4.39 -16.36
C THR A 117 6.29 -5.53 -15.70
N ASP A 118 7.58 -5.67 -15.96
CA ASP A 118 8.39 -6.73 -15.33
C ASP A 118 8.55 -6.47 -13.83
N LEU A 119 8.66 -5.21 -13.44
CA LEU A 119 8.81 -4.80 -12.04
C LEU A 119 7.51 -4.95 -11.26
N LEU A 120 6.39 -4.46 -11.81
CA LEU A 120 5.09 -4.47 -11.14
C LEU A 120 4.37 -5.81 -11.26
N GLY A 121 4.72 -6.62 -12.25
CA GLY A 121 4.14 -7.94 -12.48
C GLY A 121 2.62 -7.91 -12.64
N SER A 122 1.95 -8.82 -11.95
CA SER A 122 0.49 -8.93 -11.92
C SER A 122 -0.12 -8.39 -10.62
N ASP A 123 0.63 -7.66 -9.80
CA ASP A 123 0.19 -7.18 -8.50
C ASP A 123 -1.01 -6.25 -8.63
N GLU A 124 -1.99 -6.45 -7.75
CA GLU A 124 -3.19 -5.62 -7.66
C GLU A 124 -2.99 -4.45 -6.68
N LEU A 125 -3.80 -3.39 -6.82
CA LEU A 125 -3.79 -2.23 -5.91
C LEU A 125 -3.99 -2.62 -4.45
N SER A 126 -4.77 -3.68 -4.17
CA SER A 126 -5.00 -4.23 -2.84
C SER A 126 -3.73 -4.74 -2.13
N THR A 127 -2.65 -4.98 -2.88
CA THR A 127 -1.37 -5.46 -2.32
C THR A 127 -0.46 -4.33 -1.83
N LEU A 128 -0.84 -3.06 -2.05
CA LEU A 128 -0.11 -1.90 -1.56
C LEU A 128 -0.34 -1.72 -0.04
N ASN A 129 0.68 -1.24 0.65
CA ASN A 129 0.53 -0.90 2.07
C ASN A 129 -0.18 0.45 2.22
N LEU A 130 -1.49 0.39 2.42
CA LEU A 130 -2.37 1.55 2.60
C LEU A 130 -2.95 1.61 4.01
N SER A 131 -2.37 0.91 4.97
CA SER A 131 -2.85 0.81 6.35
C SER A 131 -2.95 2.17 7.08
N ALA A 132 -2.11 3.13 6.72
CA ALA A 132 -2.17 4.50 7.24
C ALA A 132 -3.48 5.25 6.93
N TYR A 133 -4.26 4.75 5.97
CA TYR A 133 -5.55 5.35 5.55
C TYR A 133 -6.76 4.58 6.09
N ASN A 134 -6.54 3.53 6.86
CA ASN A 134 -7.61 2.83 7.58
C ASN A 134 -8.22 3.77 8.61
N HIS A 135 -9.54 3.74 8.75
CA HIS A 135 -10.24 4.66 9.65
C HIS A 135 -11.56 4.08 10.13
N ALA A 136 -12.09 4.65 11.22
CA ALA A 136 -13.41 4.28 11.73
C ALA A 136 -14.50 4.56 10.69
N TYR A 137 -15.39 3.60 10.48
CA TYR A 137 -16.51 3.73 9.54
C TYR A 137 -17.83 3.92 10.27
N ASN A 138 -18.17 5.15 10.55
CA ASN A 138 -19.40 5.57 11.21
C ASN A 138 -19.93 6.88 10.62
N SER A 139 -21.13 7.29 11.01
CA SER A 139 -21.77 8.49 10.45
C SER A 139 -20.96 9.76 10.65
N ALA A 140 -20.33 9.94 11.82
CA ALA A 140 -19.53 11.14 12.12
C ALA A 140 -18.27 11.20 11.24
N THR A 141 -17.55 10.09 11.10
CA THR A 141 -16.33 10.01 10.28
C THR A 141 -16.67 10.18 8.79
N VAL A 142 -17.73 9.53 8.30
CA VAL A 142 -18.17 9.66 6.91
C VAL A 142 -18.61 11.09 6.61
N LYS A 143 -19.35 11.73 7.54
CA LYS A 143 -19.74 13.14 7.41
C LYS A 143 -18.50 14.05 7.33
N THR A 144 -17.53 13.88 8.21
CA THR A 144 -16.27 14.63 8.16
C THR A 144 -15.53 14.41 6.83
N GLY A 145 -15.45 13.16 6.38
CA GLY A 145 -14.84 12.81 5.09
C GLY A 145 -15.54 13.43 3.89
N PHE A 146 -16.85 13.63 3.97
CA PHE A 146 -17.61 14.35 2.97
C PHE A 146 -17.35 15.86 3.03
N GLU A 147 -17.47 16.48 4.20
CA GLU A 147 -17.40 17.94 4.37
C GLU A 147 -15.98 18.49 4.18
N THR A 148 -15.00 17.90 4.84
CA THR A 148 -13.64 18.45 4.93
C THR A 148 -12.54 17.47 4.50
N GLY A 149 -12.85 16.17 4.36
CA GLY A 149 -11.87 15.12 4.14
C GLY A 149 -11.23 14.59 5.42
N LEU A 150 -10.65 13.39 5.33
CA LEU A 150 -9.96 12.70 6.42
C LEU A 150 -8.46 12.59 6.13
N LEU A 151 -7.66 12.42 7.19
CA LEU A 151 -6.23 12.12 7.10
C LEU A 151 -5.49 13.10 6.17
N SER A 152 -5.57 14.38 6.50
CA SER A 152 -5.01 15.47 5.67
C SER A 152 -5.51 15.45 4.23
N ASN A 153 -6.80 15.20 4.06
CA ASN A 153 -7.49 15.17 2.78
C ASN A 153 -7.15 13.96 1.87
N ALA A 154 -6.48 12.94 2.42
CA ALA A 154 -6.18 11.73 1.66
C ALA A 154 -7.44 10.91 1.35
N ILE A 155 -8.46 10.97 2.21
CA ILE A 155 -9.75 10.26 2.04
C ILE A 155 -10.89 11.26 1.91
N ARG A 156 -11.74 11.04 0.92
CA ARG A 156 -13.02 11.74 0.71
C ARG A 156 -14.17 10.75 0.60
N TYR A 157 -15.38 11.19 0.94
CA TYR A 157 -16.61 10.43 0.73
C TYR A 157 -17.51 11.17 -0.27
N PRO A 158 -17.33 10.92 -1.57
CA PRO A 158 -18.13 11.59 -2.59
C PRO A 158 -19.56 11.06 -2.64
N PHE A 159 -20.52 11.87 -3.09
CA PHE A 159 -21.89 11.44 -3.38
C PHE A 159 -21.93 10.61 -4.67
N ILE A 160 -21.35 9.41 -4.61
CA ILE A 160 -21.35 8.46 -5.72
C ILE A 160 -21.89 7.13 -5.21
N SER A 161 -22.85 6.58 -5.91
CA SER A 161 -23.37 5.23 -5.68
C SER A 161 -23.60 4.52 -7.01
N HIS A 162 -23.39 3.21 -7.04
CA HIS A 162 -23.74 2.35 -8.17
C HIS A 162 -24.87 1.36 -7.81
N THR A 163 -25.34 1.38 -6.57
CA THR A 163 -26.44 0.52 -6.09
C THR A 163 -27.72 1.30 -5.91
N ASN A 164 -27.63 2.53 -5.42
CA ASN A 164 -28.77 3.37 -5.11
C ASN A 164 -28.71 4.64 -5.94
N GLN A 165 -29.87 5.06 -6.43
CA GLN A 165 -29.99 6.36 -7.05
C GLN A 165 -30.23 7.42 -5.94
N PHE A 166 -29.36 8.40 -5.83
CA PHE A 166 -29.58 9.54 -4.97
C PHE A 166 -30.49 10.53 -5.71
N ILE A 167 -31.54 10.95 -5.04
CA ILE A 167 -32.56 11.87 -5.60
C ILE A 167 -32.65 13.14 -4.76
N TYR A 168 -33.17 14.19 -5.35
CA TYR A 168 -33.56 15.42 -4.68
C TYR A 168 -35.01 15.71 -5.05
N ASP A 169 -35.94 15.27 -4.21
CA ASP A 169 -37.37 15.36 -4.43
C ASP A 169 -38.10 15.48 -3.07
N THR A 170 -39.41 15.60 -3.09
CA THR A 170 -40.26 15.74 -1.89
C THR A 170 -40.52 14.43 -1.16
N THR A 171 -40.32 13.29 -1.79
CA THR A 171 -40.57 11.96 -1.22
C THR A 171 -39.64 10.90 -1.77
N GLY A 172 -39.31 9.88 -0.96
CA GLY A 172 -38.56 8.68 -1.39
C GLY A 172 -37.33 8.37 -0.55
N PHE A 173 -36.83 7.13 -0.69
CA PHE A 173 -35.61 6.68 -0.07
C PHE A 173 -34.38 7.29 -0.78
N HIS A 174 -33.28 7.46 -0.06
CA HIS A 174 -32.05 8.08 -0.57
C HIS A 174 -32.24 9.51 -1.09
N ASN A 175 -33.17 10.23 -0.49
CA ASN A 175 -33.51 11.59 -0.85
C ASN A 175 -32.70 12.60 -0.04
N ILE A 176 -31.88 13.41 -0.70
CA ILE A 176 -31.02 14.41 -0.06
C ILE A 176 -31.85 15.51 0.64
N ALA A 177 -33.08 15.74 0.17
CA ALA A 177 -33.99 16.76 0.72
C ALA A 177 -34.83 16.26 1.90
N ASP A 178 -34.88 14.95 2.15
CA ASP A 178 -35.69 14.36 3.21
C ASP A 178 -34.95 14.38 4.56
N THR A 179 -35.71 14.37 5.65
CA THR A 179 -35.20 14.27 7.03
C THR A 179 -34.52 12.91 7.30
N SER A 180 -34.90 11.85 6.59
CA SER A 180 -34.20 10.55 6.60
C SER A 180 -32.86 10.57 5.89
N GLY A 181 -32.68 11.49 4.96
CA GLY A 181 -31.42 11.75 4.29
C GLY A 181 -30.83 10.55 3.55
N ILE A 182 -29.50 10.53 3.45
CA ILE A 182 -28.70 9.44 2.92
C ILE A 182 -28.00 8.74 4.08
N ALA A 183 -28.14 7.43 4.17
CA ALA A 183 -27.42 6.65 5.16
C ALA A 183 -25.92 6.70 4.87
N TYR A 184 -25.08 6.88 5.89
CA TYR A 184 -23.63 6.90 5.70
C TYR A 184 -23.10 5.61 5.07
N THR A 185 -23.81 4.48 5.25
CA THR A 185 -23.50 3.18 4.66
C THR A 185 -23.66 3.14 3.14
N ASP A 186 -24.37 4.09 2.55
CA ASP A 186 -24.51 4.21 1.10
C ASP A 186 -23.28 4.85 0.44
N LEU A 187 -22.44 5.51 1.22
CA LEU A 187 -21.26 6.21 0.72
C LEU A 187 -20.01 5.35 0.86
N LYS A 188 -19.19 5.32 -0.18
CA LYS A 188 -17.90 4.66 -0.21
C LYS A 188 -16.78 5.70 -0.25
N PRO A 189 -15.63 5.44 0.38
CA PRO A 189 -14.52 6.37 0.35
C PRO A 189 -13.89 6.45 -1.03
N ALA A 190 -13.18 7.54 -1.26
CA ALA A 190 -12.24 7.73 -2.35
C ALA A 190 -10.86 8.07 -1.77
N LEU A 191 -9.82 7.45 -2.29
CA LEU A 191 -8.43 7.67 -1.88
C LEU A 191 -7.73 8.57 -2.91
N LEU A 192 -6.99 9.57 -2.43
CA LEU A 192 -6.17 10.45 -3.25
C LEU A 192 -5.14 9.64 -4.05
N CYS A 193 -5.12 9.79 -5.38
CA CYS A 193 -4.25 9.03 -6.28
C CYS A 193 -2.76 9.23 -5.96
N ALA A 194 -2.37 10.41 -5.47
CA ALA A 194 -1.00 10.66 -5.02
C ALA A 194 -0.55 9.67 -3.94
N LYS A 195 -1.45 9.26 -3.04
CA LYS A 195 -1.12 8.29 -1.98
C LYS A 195 -0.95 6.86 -2.51
N ILE A 196 -1.56 6.55 -3.63
CA ILE A 196 -1.34 5.29 -4.35
C ILE A 196 0.04 5.32 -5.02
N ILE A 197 0.41 6.43 -5.65
CA ILE A 197 1.75 6.62 -6.23
C ILE A 197 2.83 6.51 -5.15
N ASP A 198 2.70 7.21 -4.01
CA ASP A 198 3.61 7.11 -2.86
C ASP A 198 3.81 5.64 -2.43
N ALA A 199 2.72 4.88 -2.33
CA ALA A 199 2.76 3.47 -1.93
C ALA A 199 3.42 2.55 -3.00
N ILE A 200 3.28 2.87 -4.28
CA ILE A 200 3.96 2.17 -5.38
C ILE A 200 5.47 2.44 -5.30
N GLU A 201 5.88 3.69 -5.13
CA GLU A 201 7.29 4.06 -4.99
C GLU A 201 7.97 3.29 -3.83
N VAL A 202 7.31 3.27 -2.68
CA VAL A 202 7.83 2.57 -1.49
C VAL A 202 7.91 1.07 -1.72
N LYS A 203 6.89 0.46 -2.31
CA LYS A 203 6.83 -1.01 -2.49
C LYS A 203 7.89 -1.52 -3.47
N TYR A 204 8.13 -0.78 -4.56
CA TYR A 204 9.01 -1.26 -5.65
C TYR A 204 10.37 -0.56 -5.70
N GLY A 205 10.61 0.42 -4.81
CA GLY A 205 11.89 1.16 -4.79
C GLY A 205 12.11 1.97 -6.07
N ILE A 206 11.04 2.49 -6.68
CA ILE A 206 11.08 3.38 -7.84
C ILE A 206 10.81 4.80 -7.39
N THR A 207 11.25 5.77 -8.18
CA THR A 207 10.96 7.18 -7.95
C THR A 207 10.37 7.78 -9.21
N PHE A 208 9.22 8.43 -9.06
CA PHE A 208 8.64 9.24 -10.13
C PHE A 208 9.04 10.70 -9.97
N SER A 209 9.20 11.41 -11.10
CA SER A 209 9.45 12.84 -11.03
C SER A 209 8.23 13.61 -10.51
N ALA A 210 8.50 14.75 -9.89
CA ALA A 210 7.46 15.63 -9.35
C ALA A 210 6.74 16.46 -10.42
N ASP A 211 7.20 16.46 -11.66
CA ASP A 211 6.71 17.35 -12.72
C ASP A 211 5.19 17.31 -12.87
N PHE A 212 4.62 16.12 -13.06
CA PHE A 212 3.17 15.96 -13.17
C PHE A 212 2.52 15.71 -11.82
N PHE A 213 3.15 14.90 -10.97
CA PHE A 213 2.52 14.44 -9.72
C PHE A 213 2.36 15.53 -8.65
N ASN A 214 2.98 16.70 -8.84
CA ASN A 214 2.74 17.90 -8.03
C ASN A 214 1.79 18.91 -8.71
N SER A 215 1.19 18.56 -9.85
CA SER A 215 0.21 19.45 -10.49
C SER A 215 -1.09 19.52 -9.67
N ALA A 216 -1.77 20.67 -9.73
CA ALA A 216 -3.02 20.87 -9.01
C ALA A 216 -4.08 19.84 -9.43
N GLU A 217 -4.15 19.53 -10.72
CA GLU A 217 -5.09 18.57 -11.29
C GLU A 217 -4.88 17.17 -10.72
N PHE A 218 -3.62 16.75 -10.55
CA PHE A 218 -3.34 15.44 -9.98
C PHE A 218 -3.57 15.39 -8.48
N LEU A 219 -3.19 16.44 -7.74
CA LEU A 219 -3.38 16.53 -6.30
C LEU A 219 -4.85 16.61 -5.86
N GLU A 220 -5.77 16.79 -6.79
CA GLU A 220 -7.22 16.74 -6.56
C GLU A 220 -7.87 15.49 -7.19
N THR A 221 -7.07 14.54 -7.68
CA THR A 221 -7.57 13.32 -8.31
C THR A 221 -7.69 12.20 -7.31
N TYR A 222 -8.89 11.62 -7.19
CA TYR A 222 -9.20 10.54 -6.26
C TYR A 222 -9.65 9.28 -7.00
N LEU A 223 -9.26 8.12 -6.47
CA LEU A 223 -9.78 6.82 -6.87
C LEU A 223 -10.93 6.44 -5.95
N TRP A 224 -12.14 6.30 -6.50
CA TRP A 224 -13.29 5.82 -5.74
C TRP A 224 -13.18 4.32 -5.47
N LEU A 225 -13.30 3.93 -4.19
CA LEU A 225 -13.09 2.56 -3.74
C LEU A 225 -14.40 1.77 -3.85
N HIS A 226 -14.52 0.97 -4.90
CA HIS A 226 -15.74 0.22 -5.21
C HIS A 226 -15.47 -1.24 -5.57
N ARG A 227 -14.67 -1.92 -4.74
CA ARG A 227 -14.28 -3.31 -5.00
C ARG A 227 -15.47 -4.21 -5.32
N GLU A 228 -16.61 -4.02 -4.61
CA GLU A 228 -17.82 -4.81 -4.78
C GLU A 228 -19.04 -3.92 -4.91
N LYS A 229 -20.10 -4.45 -5.54
CA LYS A 229 -21.40 -3.79 -5.59
C LYS A 229 -22.04 -3.78 -4.20
N GLY A 230 -22.80 -2.74 -3.90
CA GLY A 230 -23.50 -2.61 -2.64
C GLY A 230 -22.86 -1.64 -1.66
N ILE A 231 -23.39 -1.60 -0.46
CA ILE A 231 -22.84 -0.81 0.64
C ILE A 231 -21.51 -1.41 1.11
N VAL A 232 -20.69 -0.60 1.76
CA VAL A 232 -19.55 -1.11 2.51
C VAL A 232 -20.10 -1.99 3.61
N THR A 233 -20.03 -3.29 3.44
CA THR A 233 -20.48 -4.22 4.47
C THR A 233 -19.33 -4.45 5.45
N SER A 234 -19.65 -4.40 6.72
CA SER A 234 -18.75 -4.81 7.79
C SER A 234 -18.45 -6.32 7.83
N GLY A 235 -18.83 -7.06 6.79
CA GLY A 235 -18.81 -8.52 6.76
C GLY A 235 -17.45 -9.20 6.92
N SER A 236 -16.36 -8.45 6.90
CA SER A 236 -15.03 -8.94 7.28
C SER A 236 -14.29 -7.93 8.18
N GLN A 237 -14.97 -6.92 8.67
CA GLN A 237 -14.36 -5.89 9.50
C GLN A 237 -14.65 -6.19 10.97
N THR A 238 -13.59 -6.43 11.72
CA THR A 238 -13.67 -6.49 13.16
C THR A 238 -14.08 -5.11 13.67
N GLN A 239 -15.23 -5.05 14.32
CA GLN A 239 -15.65 -3.88 15.11
C GLN A 239 -15.00 -4.00 16.48
N THR A 240 -14.41 -2.94 16.96
CA THR A 240 -13.67 -2.94 18.22
C THR A 240 -14.19 -1.83 19.11
N LEU A 241 -14.38 -2.16 20.38
CA LEU A 241 -14.61 -1.21 21.46
C LEU A 241 -13.47 -1.38 22.48
N ILE A 242 -12.84 -0.28 22.86
CA ILE A 242 -11.82 -0.25 23.91
C ILE A 242 -12.30 0.69 25.00
N LEU A 243 -12.30 0.19 26.23
CA LEU A 243 -12.64 0.96 27.42
C LEU A 243 -11.44 0.96 28.37
N ASN A 244 -10.96 2.16 28.68
CA ASN A 244 -9.93 2.34 29.72
C ASN A 244 -10.61 2.49 31.08
N LEU A 245 -9.89 2.31 32.17
CA LEU A 245 -10.49 2.44 33.51
C LEU A 245 -11.04 3.85 33.78
N ASP A 246 -10.45 4.88 33.23
CA ASP A 246 -10.88 6.26 33.34
C ASP A 246 -12.12 6.60 32.48
N ASP A 247 -12.49 5.74 31.55
CA ASP A 247 -13.73 5.88 30.76
C ASP A 247 -14.98 5.45 31.57
N TRP A 248 -14.83 4.84 32.75
CA TRP A 248 -15.91 4.26 33.52
C TRP A 248 -16.43 5.22 34.62
N ILE A 249 -17.73 5.17 34.82
CA ILE A 249 -18.37 5.92 35.94
C ILE A 249 -18.37 5.06 37.20
N TYR A 250 -17.72 5.53 38.23
CA TYR A 250 -17.78 4.91 39.56
C TYR A 250 -19.20 5.03 40.14
N THR A 251 -19.82 3.92 40.50
CA THR A 251 -21.19 3.88 40.98
C THR A 251 -21.32 3.49 42.44
N ALA A 252 -20.45 2.62 42.95
CA ALA A 252 -20.44 2.21 44.36
C ALA A 252 -19.10 1.58 44.72
N GLY A 253 -18.72 1.65 46.01
CA GLY A 253 -17.50 1.02 46.52
C GLY A 253 -17.43 1.01 48.02
N GLY A 254 -16.47 0.20 48.52
CA GLY A 254 -16.12 0.20 49.95
C GLY A 254 -15.33 1.44 50.29
N ASP A 255 -15.55 1.86 51.50
CA ASP A 255 -14.92 2.88 52.30
C ASP A 255 -14.08 4.00 51.66
N GLY A 256 -14.72 5.10 51.41
CA GLY A 256 -14.17 6.46 51.58
C GLY A 256 -13.38 7.10 50.46
N ASP A 257 -12.84 6.40 49.48
CA ASP A 257 -12.09 7.03 48.38
C ASP A 257 -12.79 6.87 47.02
N LEU A 258 -13.43 7.93 46.58
CA LEU A 258 -14.24 8.02 45.36
C LEU A 258 -13.42 8.15 44.06
N ARG A 259 -12.16 7.77 44.07
CA ARG A 259 -11.32 7.90 42.88
C ARG A 259 -11.35 6.63 42.04
N PRO A 260 -11.48 6.77 40.72
CA PRO A 260 -11.26 5.62 39.81
C PRO A 260 -9.86 5.07 40.06
N ILE A 261 -9.75 3.75 40.22
CA ILE A 261 -8.46 3.07 40.27
C ILE A 261 -7.99 2.99 38.82
N VAL A 262 -7.06 3.87 38.41
CA VAL A 262 -6.53 3.91 37.06
C VAL A 262 -5.44 2.85 36.88
N THR A 263 -4.75 2.50 37.95
CA THR A 263 -3.69 1.47 37.96
C THR A 263 -3.75 0.63 39.23
N PHE A 264 -3.30 -0.61 39.15
CA PHE A 264 -3.16 -1.50 40.31
C PHE A 264 -1.67 -1.66 40.62
N ASP A 265 -1.18 -0.86 41.56
CA ASP A 265 0.21 -0.89 42.00
C ASP A 265 0.45 -2.06 42.95
N ASN A 266 1.17 -3.09 42.53
CA ASN A 266 1.51 -4.26 43.32
C ASN A 266 0.32 -4.92 44.01
N LYS A 267 -0.84 -4.99 43.37
CA LYS A 267 -2.09 -5.41 43.99
C LYS A 267 -2.54 -6.78 43.49
N LEU A 268 -3.15 -7.52 44.41
CA LEU A 268 -3.94 -8.69 44.12
C LEU A 268 -5.36 -8.24 43.84
N PHE A 269 -5.88 -8.55 42.65
CA PHE A 269 -7.22 -8.12 42.32
C PHE A 269 -8.02 -9.17 41.57
N THR A 270 -9.34 -9.02 41.61
CA THR A 270 -10.25 -9.69 40.68
C THR A 270 -11.04 -8.61 39.94
N SER A 271 -11.03 -8.71 38.61
CA SER A 271 -11.89 -7.93 37.72
C SER A 271 -13.04 -8.80 37.23
N ILE A 272 -14.26 -8.37 37.47
CA ILE A 272 -15.49 -9.00 36.95
C ILE A 272 -16.12 -8.02 36.00
N TRP A 273 -16.10 -8.35 34.72
CA TRP A 273 -16.59 -7.50 33.66
C TRP A 273 -17.81 -8.13 32.99
N THR A 274 -18.96 -7.45 33.08
CA THR A 274 -20.21 -7.88 32.45
C THR A 274 -20.44 -7.07 31.16
N VAL A 275 -20.73 -7.76 30.09
CA VAL A 275 -21.07 -7.18 28.76
C VAL A 275 -22.47 -7.59 28.39
N THR A 276 -23.31 -6.59 28.10
CA THR A 276 -24.70 -6.76 27.64
C THR A 276 -24.82 -6.17 26.24
N PRO A 277 -24.74 -7.00 25.19
CA PRO A 277 -24.82 -6.52 23.81
C PRO A 277 -26.24 -6.23 23.35
N THR A 278 -26.38 -5.28 22.43
CA THR A 278 -27.57 -5.07 21.60
C THR A 278 -27.35 -5.71 20.24
N GLY A 279 -28.09 -6.78 19.94
CA GLY A 279 -27.93 -7.57 18.72
C GLY A 279 -27.74 -9.06 18.99
N THR A 280 -27.52 -9.84 17.94
CA THR A 280 -27.45 -11.31 18.01
C THR A 280 -26.12 -11.88 17.52
N GLY A 281 -25.13 -11.03 17.26
CA GLY A 281 -23.81 -11.44 16.79
C GLY A 281 -22.96 -12.10 17.88
N ASN A 282 -21.91 -12.81 17.45
CA ASN A 282 -20.88 -13.29 18.36
C ASN A 282 -19.79 -12.22 18.52
N TYR A 283 -19.11 -12.27 19.66
CA TYR A 283 -18.05 -11.34 19.98
C TYR A 283 -16.98 -11.98 20.87
N ASP A 284 -15.80 -11.35 20.87
CA ASP A 284 -14.67 -11.71 21.70
C ASP A 284 -14.48 -10.62 22.77
N MET A 285 -14.14 -11.03 23.97
CA MET A 285 -13.86 -10.17 25.12
C MET A 285 -12.41 -10.37 25.58
N TYR A 286 -11.72 -9.28 25.88
CA TYR A 286 -10.35 -9.31 26.39
C TYR A 286 -10.15 -8.30 27.50
N ILE A 287 -9.45 -8.73 28.55
CA ILE A 287 -8.87 -7.83 29.58
C ILE A 287 -7.37 -7.88 29.35
N ILE A 288 -6.76 -6.75 29.04
CA ILE A 288 -5.36 -6.65 28.60
C ILE A 288 -4.63 -5.66 29.50
N ASP A 289 -3.42 -6.02 29.93
CA ASP A 289 -2.49 -5.11 30.58
C ASP A 289 -1.73 -4.30 29.52
N ARG A 290 -1.93 -2.99 29.49
CA ARG A 290 -1.31 -2.07 28.54
C ARG A 290 0.21 -2.02 28.69
N THR A 291 0.72 -2.18 29.92
CA THR A 291 2.15 -2.07 30.22
C THR A 291 2.95 -3.22 29.60
N SER A 292 2.43 -4.43 29.70
CA SER A 292 3.10 -5.62 29.14
C SER A 292 2.54 -6.11 27.81
N GLY A 293 1.30 -5.73 27.48
CA GLY A 293 0.54 -6.29 26.36
C GLY A 293 -0.07 -7.68 26.65
N ASP A 294 0.07 -8.19 27.88
CA ASP A 294 -0.45 -9.51 28.24
C ASP A 294 -1.98 -9.52 28.32
N THR A 295 -2.59 -10.56 27.84
CA THR A 295 -4.02 -10.84 28.04
C THR A 295 -4.23 -11.49 29.40
N VAL A 296 -4.86 -10.75 30.30
CA VAL A 296 -5.16 -11.20 31.68
C VAL A 296 -6.39 -12.10 31.73
N GLY A 297 -7.32 -11.87 30.82
CA GLY A 297 -8.52 -12.69 30.64
C GLY A 297 -9.10 -12.55 29.25
N SER A 298 -9.70 -13.61 28.72
CA SER A 298 -10.40 -13.59 27.45
C SER A 298 -11.58 -14.57 27.40
N SER A 299 -12.58 -14.23 26.60
CA SER A 299 -13.69 -15.11 26.22
C SER A 299 -14.00 -14.89 24.75
N MET A 300 -13.89 -15.94 23.95
CA MET A 300 -13.94 -15.86 22.50
C MET A 300 -15.20 -16.49 21.93
N ASN A 301 -15.71 -15.90 20.83
CA ASN A 301 -16.83 -16.38 20.07
C ASN A 301 -18.12 -16.59 20.92
N VAL A 302 -18.35 -15.69 21.85
CA VAL A 302 -19.50 -15.72 22.77
C VAL A 302 -20.66 -14.88 22.24
N SER A 303 -21.88 -15.07 22.77
CA SER A 303 -23.07 -14.33 22.37
C SER A 303 -23.97 -14.06 23.58
N GLY A 304 -24.85 -13.06 23.47
CA GLY A 304 -25.71 -12.64 24.57
C GLY A 304 -24.94 -12.01 25.74
N VAL A 305 -25.55 -11.94 26.90
CA VAL A 305 -24.90 -11.38 28.10
C VAL A 305 -23.79 -12.30 28.56
N GLN A 306 -22.59 -11.73 28.76
CA GLN A 306 -21.40 -12.48 29.20
C GLN A 306 -20.73 -11.79 30.40
N VAL A 307 -20.09 -12.62 31.21
CA VAL A 307 -19.28 -12.18 32.34
C VAL A 307 -17.87 -12.76 32.20
N LEU A 308 -16.89 -11.88 32.10
CA LEU A 308 -15.48 -12.25 32.08
C LEU A 308 -14.85 -11.91 33.42
N THR A 309 -14.27 -12.90 34.07
CA THR A 309 -13.56 -12.73 35.33
C THR A 309 -12.07 -12.96 35.13
N ALA A 310 -11.27 -11.99 35.53
CA ALA A 310 -9.82 -12.10 35.55
C ALA A 310 -9.30 -11.85 36.95
N SER A 311 -8.39 -12.68 37.42
CA SER A 311 -7.81 -12.60 38.76
C SER A 311 -6.29 -12.63 38.69
N VAL A 312 -5.65 -11.73 39.42
CA VAL A 312 -4.21 -11.72 39.62
C VAL A 312 -3.92 -12.22 41.03
N THR A 313 -3.07 -13.25 41.09
CA THR A 313 -2.67 -13.90 42.33
C THR A 313 -1.30 -13.41 42.82
N SER A 314 -0.89 -13.82 44.01
CA SER A 314 0.32 -13.35 44.71
C SER A 314 1.64 -13.61 43.98
N SER A 315 1.65 -14.45 42.93
CA SER A 315 2.87 -14.77 42.18
C SER A 315 3.22 -13.78 41.07
N ASP A 316 2.32 -12.86 40.74
CA ASP A 316 2.50 -11.90 39.64
C ASP A 316 2.09 -10.49 40.08
N VAL A 317 2.76 -10.02 41.11
CA VAL A 317 2.50 -8.68 41.70
C VAL A 317 3.34 -7.65 40.94
N ARG A 318 2.69 -6.83 40.14
CA ARG A 318 3.28 -5.71 39.37
C ARG A 318 2.27 -4.59 39.26
N ASN A 319 2.70 -3.47 38.67
CA ASN A 319 1.77 -2.38 38.32
C ASN A 319 0.96 -2.77 37.09
N TRP A 320 -0.34 -2.78 37.25
CA TRP A 320 -1.29 -3.18 36.21
C TRP A 320 -2.00 -1.95 35.65
N ASP A 321 -1.94 -1.75 34.33
CA ASP A 321 -2.73 -0.76 33.60
C ASP A 321 -3.69 -1.49 32.66
N LEU A 322 -4.91 -1.75 33.13
CA LEU A 322 -5.88 -2.58 32.44
C LEU A 322 -6.73 -1.76 31.48
N TYR A 323 -6.95 -2.33 30.30
CA TYR A 323 -8.03 -1.91 29.42
C TYR A 323 -8.87 -3.13 28.97
N TYR A 324 -10.10 -2.84 28.59
CA TYR A 324 -11.13 -3.82 28.25
C TYR A 324 -11.48 -3.69 26.79
N LYS A 325 -11.37 -4.78 26.03
CA LYS A 325 -11.56 -4.77 24.58
C LYS A 325 -12.65 -5.77 24.20
N ILE A 326 -13.60 -5.31 23.36
CA ILE A 326 -14.60 -6.13 22.69
C ILE A 326 -14.33 -6.10 21.19
N GLU A 327 -14.36 -7.25 20.56
CA GLU A 327 -14.25 -7.39 19.11
C GLU A 327 -15.42 -8.24 18.58
N THR A 328 -16.02 -7.81 17.47
CA THR A 328 -17.04 -8.58 16.77
C THR A 328 -16.90 -8.44 15.27
N SER A 329 -17.26 -9.48 14.53
CA SER A 329 -17.34 -9.45 13.06
C SER A 329 -18.70 -8.90 12.56
N GLY A 330 -19.60 -8.54 13.45
CA GLY A 330 -20.90 -7.96 13.12
C GLY A 330 -22.05 -8.54 13.94
N GLY A 331 -23.24 -7.98 13.73
CA GLY A 331 -24.46 -8.39 14.45
C GLY A 331 -24.64 -7.77 15.84
N ILE A 332 -23.65 -7.02 16.33
CA ILE A 332 -23.72 -6.23 17.56
C ILE A 332 -23.54 -4.77 17.19
N THR A 333 -24.45 -3.92 17.63
CA THR A 333 -24.45 -2.49 17.30
C THR A 333 -24.04 -1.64 18.51
N GLN A 334 -24.40 -2.06 19.70
CA GLN A 334 -24.11 -1.36 20.95
C GLN A 334 -23.84 -2.39 22.04
N VAL A 335 -23.12 -1.97 23.07
CA VAL A 335 -22.91 -2.75 24.28
C VAL A 335 -23.06 -1.85 25.50
N GLN A 336 -23.72 -2.38 26.52
CA GLN A 336 -23.67 -1.86 27.87
C GLN A 336 -22.67 -2.70 28.66
N THR A 337 -21.88 -2.07 29.50
CA THR A 337 -20.88 -2.78 30.28
C THR A 337 -20.88 -2.32 31.74
N ASP A 338 -20.68 -3.28 32.62
CA ASP A 338 -20.52 -3.07 34.04
C ASP A 338 -19.23 -3.74 34.52
N LEU A 339 -18.51 -3.07 35.42
CA LEU A 339 -17.22 -3.53 35.92
C LEU A 339 -17.23 -3.53 37.45
N THR A 340 -16.83 -4.66 38.01
CA THR A 340 -16.57 -4.78 39.46
C THR A 340 -15.11 -5.14 39.66
N LEU A 341 -14.39 -4.30 40.40
CA LEU A 341 -13.01 -4.54 40.80
C LEU A 341 -12.94 -4.86 42.29
N ARG A 342 -12.23 -5.90 42.65
CA ARG A 342 -11.99 -6.25 44.04
C ARG A 342 -10.49 -6.33 44.31
N ASP A 343 -10.05 -5.50 45.23
CA ASP A 343 -8.68 -5.44 45.73
C ASP A 343 -8.56 -6.32 46.98
N TYR A 344 -7.68 -7.30 46.97
CA TYR A 344 -7.42 -8.23 48.05
C TYR A 344 -6.15 -7.88 48.85
N THR A 345 -5.42 -6.84 48.46
CA THR A 345 -4.21 -6.43 49.19
C THR A 345 -4.53 -5.80 50.55
N VAL A 346 -5.78 -5.41 50.79
CA VAL A 346 -6.28 -4.88 52.05
C VAL A 346 -7.31 -5.80 52.68
N SER A 347 -7.48 -5.75 54.01
CA SER A 347 -8.45 -6.58 54.70
C SER A 347 -9.33 -5.65 55.59
N PRO A 348 -10.68 -5.63 55.41
CA PRO A 348 -11.43 -6.40 54.40
C PRO A 348 -11.14 -5.95 52.95
N SER A 349 -11.31 -6.85 51.96
CA SER A 349 -11.08 -6.53 50.56
C SER A 349 -11.97 -5.37 50.07
N LEU A 350 -11.37 -4.41 49.36
CA LEU A 350 -12.12 -3.29 48.77
C LEU A 350 -12.83 -3.74 47.51
N LEU A 351 -14.08 -3.30 47.37
CA LEU A 351 -14.91 -3.54 46.20
C LEU A 351 -15.27 -2.21 45.54
N SER A 352 -14.98 -2.06 44.30
CA SER A 352 -15.37 -0.88 43.50
C SER A 352 -16.21 -1.33 42.32
N GLN A 353 -17.31 -0.61 42.07
CA GLN A 353 -18.23 -0.86 41.00
C GLN A 353 -18.28 0.31 40.03
N TYR A 354 -18.34 0.03 38.75
CA TYR A 354 -18.34 1.02 37.71
C TYR A 354 -19.39 0.63 36.65
N THR A 355 -19.97 1.64 36.05
CA THR A 355 -20.81 1.47 34.83
C THR A 355 -20.24 2.26 33.70
N SER A 356 -20.51 1.83 32.50
CA SER A 356 -20.14 2.55 31.26
C SER A 356 -20.73 3.97 31.30
N PRO A 357 -19.97 5.00 30.88
CA PRO A 357 -20.38 6.40 30.89
C PRO A 357 -21.63 6.66 30.06
N ASN A 358 -21.81 5.86 28.99
CA ASN A 358 -23.01 5.88 28.17
C ASN A 358 -23.78 4.57 28.37
N ALA A 359 -25.10 4.65 28.45
CA ALA A 359 -25.95 3.49 28.62
C ALA A 359 -25.71 2.41 27.54
N ASN A 360 -25.20 2.83 26.37
CA ASN A 360 -24.85 1.95 25.26
C ASN A 360 -23.63 2.51 24.51
N GLU A 361 -22.54 1.81 24.59
CA GLU A 361 -21.35 2.11 23.79
C GLU A 361 -21.52 1.58 22.37
N THR A 362 -21.22 2.42 21.39
CA THR A 362 -21.39 2.04 19.98
C THR A 362 -20.15 1.28 19.47
N MET A 363 -20.37 0.10 18.96
CA MET A 363 -19.31 -0.65 18.27
C MET A 363 -18.91 0.06 16.98
N VAL A 364 -17.63 0.33 16.81
CA VAL A 364 -17.10 1.05 15.65
C VAL A 364 -16.48 0.06 14.67
N GLY A 365 -17.02 0.01 13.47
CA GLY A 365 -16.39 -0.71 12.37
C GLY A 365 -15.20 0.07 11.82
N ASN A 366 -14.11 -0.62 11.51
CA ASN A 366 -12.98 -0.05 10.81
C ASN A 366 -13.07 -0.34 9.32
N LEU A 367 -12.91 0.68 8.50
CA LEU A 367 -12.74 0.53 7.07
C LEU A 367 -11.27 0.27 6.78
N ILE A 368 -10.99 -0.90 6.16
CA ILE A 368 -9.66 -1.27 5.69
C ILE A 368 -9.58 -0.89 4.21
N VAL A 369 -8.73 0.08 3.91
CA VAL A 369 -8.66 0.67 2.56
C VAL A 369 -8.25 -0.34 1.51
N SER A 370 -7.28 -1.22 1.79
CA SER A 370 -6.84 -2.27 0.86
C SER A 370 -7.98 -3.22 0.46
N ASP A 371 -8.92 -3.50 1.38
CA ASP A 371 -10.05 -4.39 1.10
C ASP A 371 -11.10 -3.75 0.20
N GLN A 372 -11.16 -2.42 0.18
CA GLN A 372 -12.08 -1.65 -0.66
C GLN A 372 -11.51 -1.32 -2.04
N MET A 373 -10.23 -1.61 -2.30
CA MET A 373 -9.61 -1.33 -3.59
C MET A 373 -10.32 -2.09 -4.72
N PRO A 374 -10.55 -1.44 -5.88
CA PRO A 374 -11.05 -2.14 -7.06
C PRO A 374 -10.05 -3.23 -7.48
N LYS A 375 -10.57 -4.34 -8.03
CA LYS A 375 -9.75 -5.40 -8.63
C LYS A 375 -9.08 -4.88 -9.88
N MET A 376 -7.96 -4.23 -9.70
CA MET A 376 -7.19 -3.58 -10.75
C MET A 376 -5.71 -3.83 -10.51
N LYS A 377 -4.98 -4.21 -11.54
CA LYS A 377 -3.52 -4.31 -11.47
C LYS A 377 -2.91 -2.92 -11.35
N ILE A 378 -1.78 -2.82 -10.65
CA ILE A 378 -1.03 -1.57 -10.49
C ILE A 378 -0.64 -0.99 -11.87
N ILE A 379 -0.22 -1.85 -12.79
CA ILE A 379 0.12 -1.41 -14.15
C ILE A 379 -1.09 -0.84 -14.91
N ASP A 380 -2.29 -1.41 -14.70
CA ASP A 380 -3.51 -0.91 -15.34
C ASP A 380 -3.93 0.44 -14.75
N PHE A 381 -3.77 0.63 -13.44
CA PHE A 381 -3.99 1.92 -12.78
C PHE A 381 -3.07 3.00 -13.37
N LEU A 382 -1.78 2.73 -13.47
CA LEU A 382 -0.84 3.65 -14.10
C LEU A 382 -1.20 3.92 -15.57
N ASN A 383 -1.46 2.89 -16.36
CA ASN A 383 -1.89 3.04 -17.77
C ASN A 383 -3.12 3.94 -17.92
N ASN A 384 -4.09 3.81 -17.01
CA ASN A 384 -5.30 4.63 -17.05
C ASN A 384 -5.02 6.09 -16.67
N LEU A 385 -4.14 6.36 -15.69
CA LEU A 385 -3.69 7.72 -15.39
C LEU A 385 -2.97 8.35 -16.59
N TRP A 386 -2.07 7.62 -17.25
CA TRP A 386 -1.36 8.10 -18.44
C TRP A 386 -2.32 8.47 -19.56
N LYS A 387 -3.33 7.65 -19.80
CA LYS A 387 -4.36 7.96 -20.80
C LYS A 387 -5.23 9.14 -20.41
N MET A 388 -5.62 9.21 -19.13
CA MET A 388 -6.53 10.26 -18.64
C MET A 388 -5.90 11.65 -18.75
N PHE A 389 -4.62 11.77 -18.43
CA PHE A 389 -3.90 13.05 -18.43
C PHE A 389 -2.97 13.24 -19.63
N ASN A 390 -3.03 12.36 -20.63
CA ASN A 390 -2.18 12.42 -21.81
C ASN A 390 -0.68 12.53 -21.44
N LEU A 391 -0.22 11.61 -20.58
CA LEU A 391 1.14 11.63 -20.04
C LEU A 391 2.11 10.86 -20.93
N THR A 392 3.38 11.27 -20.85
CA THR A 392 4.53 10.50 -21.33
C THR A 392 5.49 10.25 -20.17
N ALA A 393 6.29 9.20 -20.27
CA ALA A 393 7.31 8.89 -19.28
C ALA A 393 8.59 8.39 -19.95
N TYR A 394 9.71 8.70 -19.33
CA TYR A 394 11.02 8.20 -19.71
C TYR A 394 11.90 8.07 -18.46
N LEU A 395 12.94 7.25 -18.54
CA LEU A 395 13.89 7.07 -17.44
C LEU A 395 15.05 8.05 -17.60
N GLU A 396 15.36 8.81 -16.54
CA GLU A 396 16.49 9.71 -16.48
C GLU A 396 17.11 9.60 -15.08
N ASP A 397 18.39 9.25 -15.01
CA ASP A 397 19.13 9.10 -13.74
C ASP A 397 18.39 8.28 -12.66
N ASP A 398 17.86 7.10 -13.04
CA ASP A 398 17.08 6.19 -12.20
C ASP A 398 15.71 6.76 -11.72
N VAL A 399 15.29 7.92 -12.22
CA VAL A 399 13.97 8.52 -11.97
C VAL A 399 13.08 8.33 -13.19
N VAL A 400 11.85 7.89 -12.97
CA VAL A 400 10.81 7.84 -14.00
C VAL A 400 10.23 9.24 -14.15
N VAL A 401 10.73 10.00 -15.13
CA VAL A 401 10.23 11.35 -15.42
C VAL A 401 8.87 11.24 -16.08
N VAL A 402 7.87 11.93 -15.51
CA VAL A 402 6.48 11.92 -15.97
C VAL A 402 6.04 13.35 -16.29
N LYS A 403 5.65 13.59 -17.54
CA LYS A 403 5.19 14.91 -18.01
C LYS A 403 3.94 14.75 -18.86
N THR A 404 3.12 15.81 -18.94
CA THR A 404 2.10 15.87 -19.99
C THR A 404 2.79 15.96 -21.36
N LEU A 405 2.15 15.46 -22.41
CA LEU A 405 2.71 15.53 -23.76
C LEU A 405 3.02 16.97 -24.18
N ASP A 406 2.14 17.89 -23.82
CA ASP A 406 2.32 19.32 -24.14
C ASP A 406 3.58 19.89 -23.47
N ASN A 407 3.78 19.59 -22.17
CA ASN A 407 4.99 20.01 -21.47
C ASN A 407 6.25 19.35 -22.03
N PHE A 408 6.16 18.09 -22.41
CA PHE A 408 7.27 17.39 -23.01
C PHE A 408 7.74 18.05 -24.32
N TYR A 409 6.81 18.39 -25.21
CA TYR A 409 7.16 19.03 -26.50
C TYR A 409 7.49 20.52 -26.37
N SER A 410 7.06 21.19 -25.32
CA SER A 410 7.37 22.62 -25.11
C SER A 410 8.74 22.84 -24.44
N THR A 411 9.25 21.85 -23.70
CA THR A 411 10.51 21.92 -22.95
C THR A 411 11.66 21.13 -23.57
N GLY A 412 11.40 20.28 -24.57
CA GLY A 412 12.36 19.49 -25.35
C GLY A 412 12.53 20.08 -26.70
#